data_a343ec640adaae243d4ce00efd2851df
#
_entry.id   a343ec640adaae243d4ce00efd2851df
#
_cell.length_a   1.000
_cell.length_b   1.000
_cell.length_c   1.000
_cell.angle_alpha   90.00
_cell.angle_beta   90.00
_cell.angle_gamma   90.00
#
_symmetry.space_group_name_H-M   'P 1'
#
loop_
_entity.id
_entity.type
_entity.pdbx_description
1 polymer ?
#
loop_
_entity_poly.entity_id
_entity_poly.type
_entity_poly.pdbx_seq_one_letter_code
_entity_poly.pdbx_strand_id
1 'polypeptide(L)'
;MLKEIKCDKFASDHQVIYFNSGLNTVLGSTGGSNAIGKSTFLWIIDYVFGGESYCSLTGDIKKEIGSHTIYFKFEFDGQPYYFYRNTDDPKNVYQSDNKHHFIAKLSLDDYRRFLFQEYRIGLLALSFSDITERFFRIYGRENTLEKYPLLVKPREQDEKAVDFLLKLFGQFEILISTKRMEEELGIKASQLINRQRQKVDIEKIASNQKTIESLKKRLQKLVKNSEEAQLEMFGFDTQTFERISAVQKDLNSFIRKRNRLQSELNAILSNMPESKADSESEFNSLVNFFPDANIKAFTEIEY
;
A
#
# COMPACT_ATOMS: atom_id res chain seq x y z
N MET A 1 -14.44 3.63 -16.74
CA MET A 1 -13.24 2.80 -16.48
C MET A 1 -12.32 2.78 -17.68
N LEU A 2 -11.03 2.46 -17.51
CA LEU A 2 -10.12 2.22 -18.63
C LEU A 2 -10.61 1.06 -19.49
N LYS A 3 -10.66 1.24 -20.81
CA LYS A 3 -11.16 0.25 -21.78
C LYS A 3 -10.10 -0.22 -22.76
N GLU A 4 -9.16 0.65 -23.12
CA GLU A 4 -8.21 0.38 -24.17
C GLU A 4 -6.91 1.13 -23.97
N ILE A 5 -5.80 0.49 -24.27
CA ILE A 5 -4.48 1.13 -24.43
C ILE A 5 -3.91 0.67 -25.76
N LYS A 6 -3.37 1.61 -26.55
CA LYS A 6 -2.76 1.37 -27.84
C LYS A 6 -1.42 2.08 -27.94
N CYS A 7 -0.44 1.41 -28.53
CA CYS A 7 0.84 2.01 -28.89
C CYS A 7 1.44 1.30 -30.09
N ASP A 8 1.99 2.06 -31.02
CA ASP A 8 2.60 1.52 -32.24
C ASP A 8 3.92 0.76 -31.97
N LYS A 9 4.47 0.96 -30.76
CA LYS A 9 5.68 0.25 -30.31
C LYS A 9 5.41 -1.06 -29.56
N PHE A 10 4.14 -1.40 -29.36
CA PHE A 10 3.79 -2.72 -28.84
C PHE A 10 4.03 -3.79 -29.91
N ALA A 11 4.18 -5.04 -29.48
CA ALA A 11 4.35 -6.16 -30.40
C ALA A 11 3.22 -6.17 -31.43
N SER A 12 3.53 -6.55 -32.67
CA SER A 12 2.64 -6.43 -33.84
C SER A 12 1.29 -7.16 -33.66
N ASP A 13 1.27 -8.21 -32.87
CA ASP A 13 0.09 -9.02 -32.54
C ASP A 13 -0.72 -8.47 -31.34
N HIS A 14 -0.19 -7.47 -30.63
CA HIS A 14 -0.79 -6.89 -29.44
C HIS A 14 -0.72 -5.35 -29.39
N GLN A 15 -0.83 -4.69 -30.53
CA GLN A 15 -0.79 -3.22 -30.59
C GLN A 15 -1.90 -2.54 -29.80
N VAL A 16 -3.00 -3.23 -29.56
CA VAL A 16 -4.15 -2.75 -28.78
C VAL A 16 -4.44 -3.74 -27.67
N ILE A 17 -4.54 -3.23 -26.45
CA ILE A 17 -4.85 -4.00 -25.26
C ILE A 17 -6.20 -3.54 -24.73
N TYR A 18 -7.14 -4.46 -24.59
CA TYR A 18 -8.49 -4.20 -24.10
C TYR A 18 -8.65 -4.60 -22.65
N PHE A 19 -9.43 -3.82 -21.91
CA PHE A 19 -9.75 -4.08 -20.50
C PHE A 19 -11.25 -4.39 -20.35
N ASN A 20 -11.53 -5.49 -19.67
CA ASN A 20 -12.87 -5.90 -19.30
C ASN A 20 -13.23 -5.41 -17.90
N SER A 21 -14.52 -5.43 -17.56
CA SER A 21 -14.95 -5.24 -16.19
C SER A 21 -14.50 -6.42 -15.32
N GLY A 22 -14.06 -6.13 -14.09
CA GLY A 22 -13.55 -7.12 -13.15
C GLY A 22 -12.05 -7.39 -13.30
N LEU A 23 -11.64 -8.62 -13.11
CA LEU A 23 -10.23 -9.02 -13.09
C LEU A 23 -9.65 -9.10 -14.50
N ASN A 24 -8.57 -8.37 -14.76
CA ASN A 24 -7.75 -8.48 -15.96
C ASN A 24 -6.40 -9.08 -15.59
N THR A 25 -6.00 -10.17 -16.23
CA THR A 25 -4.79 -10.90 -15.89
C THR A 25 -3.80 -10.89 -17.04
N VAL A 26 -2.55 -10.54 -16.77
CA VAL A 26 -1.44 -10.65 -17.71
C VAL A 26 -0.65 -11.91 -17.38
N LEU A 27 -0.74 -12.91 -18.25
CA LEU A 27 -0.03 -14.17 -18.09
C LEU A 27 1.34 -14.11 -18.76
N GLY A 28 2.32 -14.77 -18.14
CA GLY A 28 3.61 -15.05 -18.75
C GLY A 28 3.54 -16.25 -19.69
N SER A 29 4.50 -16.36 -20.60
CA SER A 29 4.66 -17.59 -21.39
C SER A 29 5.08 -18.76 -20.52
N THR A 30 4.72 -19.97 -20.93
CA THR A 30 5.02 -21.23 -20.22
C THR A 30 6.51 -21.55 -20.09
N GLY A 31 7.39 -20.82 -20.78
CA GLY A 31 8.84 -21.01 -20.77
C GLY A 31 9.62 -20.25 -19.69
N GLY A 32 8.96 -19.69 -18.68
CA GLY A 32 9.63 -18.99 -17.56
C GLY A 32 10.34 -17.70 -17.96
N SER A 33 10.05 -17.12 -19.13
CA SER A 33 10.64 -15.87 -19.57
C SER A 33 10.11 -14.71 -18.71
N ASN A 34 10.97 -14.20 -17.82
CA ASN A 34 10.65 -13.01 -17.01
C ASN A 34 10.65 -11.70 -17.84
N ALA A 35 11.06 -11.76 -19.10
CA ALA A 35 11.28 -10.61 -19.98
C ALA A 35 10.05 -10.20 -20.83
N ILE A 36 8.83 -10.58 -20.47
CA ILE A 36 7.64 -10.28 -21.30
C ILE A 36 7.04 -8.89 -21.06
N GLY A 37 7.76 -7.99 -20.38
CA GLY A 37 7.29 -6.63 -20.21
C GLY A 37 6.12 -6.43 -19.22
N LYS A 38 5.81 -7.42 -18.34
CA LYS A 38 4.73 -7.30 -17.34
C LYS A 38 4.86 -6.05 -16.48
N SER A 39 6.06 -5.81 -15.95
CA SER A 39 6.31 -4.62 -15.13
C SER A 39 6.21 -3.34 -15.95
N THR A 40 6.74 -3.36 -17.18
CA THR A 40 6.64 -2.23 -18.13
C THR A 40 5.18 -1.91 -18.44
N PHE A 41 4.33 -2.93 -18.60
CA PHE A 41 2.92 -2.74 -18.83
C PHE A 41 2.20 -2.07 -17.63
N LEU A 42 2.56 -2.45 -16.41
CA LEU A 42 2.04 -1.78 -15.21
C LEU A 42 2.50 -0.31 -15.14
N TRP A 43 3.74 0.00 -15.56
CA TRP A 43 4.22 1.38 -15.69
C TRP A 43 3.44 2.16 -16.74
N ILE A 44 3.05 1.53 -17.84
CA ILE A 44 2.20 2.14 -18.87
C ILE A 44 0.81 2.44 -18.32
N ILE A 45 0.21 1.51 -17.56
CA ILE A 45 -1.07 1.74 -16.89
C ILE A 45 -0.96 2.94 -15.93
N ASP A 46 0.09 2.99 -15.11
CA ASP A 46 0.34 4.13 -14.23
C ASP A 46 0.45 5.44 -15.02
N TYR A 47 1.17 5.43 -16.13
CA TYR A 47 1.29 6.60 -17.01
C TYR A 47 -0.06 7.04 -17.57
N VAL A 48 -0.91 6.10 -18.00
CA VAL A 48 -2.28 6.36 -18.44
C VAL A 48 -3.12 7.01 -17.33
N PHE A 49 -2.94 6.63 -16.09
CA PHE A 49 -3.61 7.22 -14.93
C PHE A 49 -2.92 8.49 -14.40
N GLY A 50 -2.04 9.10 -15.17
CA GLY A 50 -1.42 10.37 -14.81
C GLY A 50 -0.12 10.22 -14.01
N GLY A 51 0.46 9.03 -13.92
CA GLY A 51 1.79 8.82 -13.34
C GLY A 51 2.89 9.44 -14.18
N GLU A 52 4.04 9.70 -13.56
CA GLU A 52 5.22 10.30 -14.24
C GLU A 52 6.40 9.33 -14.27
N SER A 53 6.32 8.26 -13.50
CA SER A 53 7.44 7.34 -13.29
C SER A 53 7.85 6.56 -14.55
N TYR A 54 6.92 6.33 -15.48
CA TYR A 54 7.21 5.67 -16.76
C TYR A 54 8.32 6.39 -17.54
N CYS A 55 8.29 7.70 -17.59
CA CYS A 55 9.29 8.48 -18.32
C CYS A 55 10.56 8.79 -17.50
N SER A 56 10.48 8.79 -16.17
CA SER A 56 11.57 9.19 -15.29
C SER A 56 12.41 8.02 -14.78
N LEU A 57 11.78 6.92 -14.36
CA LEU A 57 12.47 5.77 -13.77
C LEU A 57 12.91 4.74 -14.82
N THR A 58 12.24 4.71 -15.96
CA THR A 58 12.54 3.78 -17.04
C THR A 58 13.34 4.45 -18.16
N GLY A 59 14.34 5.26 -17.80
CA GLY A 59 15.18 5.99 -18.74
C GLY A 59 15.77 5.15 -19.87
N ASP A 60 15.89 3.84 -19.66
CA ASP A 60 16.31 2.87 -20.67
C ASP A 60 15.21 2.64 -21.73
N ILE A 61 13.93 2.71 -21.37
CA ILE A 61 12.82 2.56 -22.33
C ILE A 61 12.89 3.61 -23.43
N LYS A 62 13.15 4.88 -23.06
CA LYS A 62 13.28 5.95 -24.06
C LYS A 62 14.52 5.78 -24.93
N LYS A 63 15.60 5.22 -24.39
CA LYS A 63 16.83 4.94 -25.15
C LYS A 63 16.65 3.76 -26.11
N GLU A 64 15.98 2.70 -25.67
CA GLU A 64 15.83 1.46 -26.43
C GLU A 64 14.66 1.52 -27.43
N ILE A 65 13.53 2.06 -27.01
CA ILE A 65 12.28 2.10 -27.82
C ILE A 65 12.15 3.43 -28.58
N GLY A 66 12.79 4.50 -28.09
CA GLY A 66 12.64 5.85 -28.63
C GLY A 66 11.35 6.55 -28.18
N SER A 67 11.15 7.75 -28.70
CA SER A 67 9.92 8.53 -28.46
C SER A 67 8.70 7.83 -29.04
N HIS A 68 7.64 7.77 -28.25
CA HIS A 68 6.39 7.14 -28.67
C HIS A 68 5.19 7.76 -27.99
N THR A 69 4.01 7.49 -28.56
CA THR A 69 2.73 7.97 -28.07
C THR A 69 1.87 6.79 -27.61
N ILE A 70 1.30 6.94 -26.42
CA ILE A 70 0.37 5.98 -25.86
C ILE A 70 -1.02 6.58 -25.97
N TYR A 71 -1.88 5.92 -26.73
CA TYR A 71 -3.29 6.23 -26.89
C TYR A 71 -4.10 5.38 -25.93
N PHE A 72 -5.17 5.95 -25.36
CA PHE A 72 -6.01 5.21 -24.44
C PHE A 72 -7.44 5.74 -24.40
N LYS A 73 -8.36 4.85 -24.05
CA LYS A 73 -9.78 5.12 -23.97
C LYS A 73 -10.30 4.81 -22.58
N PHE A 74 -10.98 5.79 -22.01
CA PHE A 74 -11.84 5.58 -20.85
C PHE A 74 -13.30 5.57 -21.26
N GLU A 75 -14.12 4.95 -20.45
CA GLU A 75 -15.57 5.01 -20.57
C GLU A 75 -16.17 5.25 -19.20
N PHE A 76 -16.93 6.34 -19.07
CA PHE A 76 -17.66 6.70 -17.87
C PHE A 76 -19.13 6.92 -18.23
N ASP A 77 -20.04 6.29 -17.49
CA ASP A 77 -21.48 6.35 -17.72
C ASP A 77 -21.90 6.12 -19.18
N GLY A 78 -21.18 5.21 -19.86
CA GLY A 78 -21.42 4.90 -21.27
C GLY A 78 -20.84 5.92 -22.27
N GLN A 79 -20.21 6.99 -21.80
CA GLN A 79 -19.55 7.99 -22.66
C GLN A 79 -18.06 7.64 -22.82
N PRO A 80 -17.57 7.51 -24.07
CA PRO A 80 -16.16 7.27 -24.34
C PRO A 80 -15.37 8.58 -24.33
N TYR A 81 -14.18 8.53 -23.71
CA TYR A 81 -13.20 9.60 -23.71
C TYR A 81 -11.89 9.06 -24.24
N TYR A 82 -11.34 9.71 -25.26
CA TYR A 82 -10.11 9.32 -25.93
C TYR A 82 -9.01 10.31 -25.60
N PHE A 83 -7.86 9.79 -25.22
CA PHE A 83 -6.70 10.59 -24.88
C PHE A 83 -5.45 9.97 -25.46
N TYR A 84 -4.40 10.77 -25.53
CA TYR A 84 -3.04 10.26 -25.73
C TYR A 84 -2.02 11.06 -24.95
N ARG A 85 -0.91 10.41 -24.62
CA ARG A 85 0.25 11.02 -23.99
C ARG A 85 1.50 10.65 -24.78
N ASN A 86 2.36 11.65 -24.99
CA ASN A 86 3.64 11.48 -25.66
C ASN A 86 4.78 11.44 -24.63
N THR A 87 5.74 10.55 -24.80
CA THR A 87 6.89 10.43 -23.91
C THR A 87 7.85 11.62 -23.98
N ASP A 88 7.77 12.44 -25.02
CA ASP A 88 8.56 13.70 -25.14
C ASP A 88 7.89 14.87 -24.41
N ASP A 89 6.58 14.81 -24.19
CA ASP A 89 5.82 15.83 -23.45
C ASP A 89 5.00 15.18 -22.31
N PRO A 90 5.65 14.59 -21.30
CA PRO A 90 4.98 13.82 -20.27
C PRO A 90 4.10 14.64 -19.31
N LYS A 91 4.27 15.96 -19.29
CA LYS A 91 3.49 16.89 -18.44
C LYS A 91 2.13 17.25 -19.00
N ASN A 92 1.85 16.85 -20.21
CA ASN A 92 0.60 17.15 -20.89
C ASN A 92 -0.12 15.86 -21.33
N VAL A 93 -1.44 15.97 -21.36
CA VAL A 93 -2.34 14.94 -21.87
C VAL A 93 -3.18 15.56 -22.97
N TYR A 94 -3.33 14.86 -24.05
CA TYR A 94 -4.05 15.36 -25.21
C TYR A 94 -5.36 14.60 -25.34
N GLN A 95 -6.47 15.33 -25.38
CA GLN A 95 -7.78 14.78 -25.71
C GLN A 95 -7.92 14.64 -27.22
N SER A 96 -8.49 13.56 -27.66
CA SER A 96 -8.71 13.27 -29.09
C SER A 96 -10.11 12.73 -29.36
N ASP A 97 -10.45 12.59 -30.63
CA ASP A 97 -11.61 11.86 -31.10
C ASP A 97 -11.31 10.34 -31.23
N ASN A 98 -12.28 9.59 -31.69
CA ASN A 98 -12.15 8.15 -31.92
C ASN A 98 -11.18 7.77 -33.05
N LYS A 99 -10.74 8.74 -33.87
CA LYS A 99 -9.74 8.60 -34.92
C LYS A 99 -8.37 9.14 -34.53
N HIS A 100 -8.21 9.51 -33.24
CA HIS A 100 -7.00 10.09 -32.66
C HIS A 100 -6.67 11.51 -33.19
N HIS A 101 -7.64 12.26 -33.75
CA HIS A 101 -7.42 13.66 -34.07
C HIS A 101 -7.44 14.49 -32.79
N PHE A 102 -6.52 15.44 -32.71
CA PHE A 102 -6.39 16.35 -31.57
C PHE A 102 -7.65 17.19 -31.37
N ILE A 103 -8.12 17.26 -30.13
CA ILE A 103 -9.24 18.14 -29.72
C ILE A 103 -8.75 19.20 -28.74
N ALA A 104 -8.09 18.81 -27.64
CA ALA A 104 -7.66 19.73 -26.61
C ALA A 104 -6.37 19.26 -25.94
N LYS A 105 -5.62 20.20 -25.38
CA LYS A 105 -4.45 19.94 -24.53
C LYS A 105 -4.82 20.21 -23.07
N LEU A 106 -4.58 19.25 -22.22
CA LEU A 106 -4.79 19.35 -20.78
C LEU A 106 -3.44 19.31 -20.07
N SER A 107 -3.29 20.09 -19.00
CA SER A 107 -2.18 19.87 -18.08
C SER A 107 -2.38 18.54 -17.34
N LEU A 108 -1.29 17.96 -16.85
CA LEU A 108 -1.37 16.71 -16.11
C LEU A 108 -2.27 16.82 -14.86
N ASP A 109 -2.27 18.01 -14.22
CA ASP A 109 -3.10 18.27 -13.05
C ASP A 109 -4.58 18.42 -13.41
N ASP A 110 -4.90 19.05 -14.55
CA ASP A 110 -6.27 19.13 -15.04
C ASP A 110 -6.81 17.76 -15.43
N TYR A 111 -5.96 16.93 -16.04
CA TYR A 111 -6.28 15.56 -16.37
C TYR A 111 -6.52 14.70 -15.13
N ARG A 112 -5.68 14.82 -14.10
CA ARG A 112 -5.88 14.12 -12.82
C ARG A 112 -7.16 14.56 -12.13
N ARG A 113 -7.51 15.87 -12.20
CA ARG A 113 -8.79 16.39 -11.70
C ARG A 113 -9.98 15.82 -12.48
N PHE A 114 -9.87 15.75 -13.81
CA PHE A 114 -10.88 15.10 -14.64
C PHE A 114 -11.10 13.65 -14.22
N LEU A 115 -10.04 12.84 -14.09
CA LEU A 115 -10.18 11.45 -13.64
C LEU A 115 -10.78 11.36 -12.22
N PHE A 116 -10.39 12.25 -11.33
CA PHE A 116 -10.93 12.29 -9.97
C PHE A 116 -12.44 12.54 -9.96
N GLN A 117 -12.94 13.41 -10.82
CA GLN A 117 -14.36 13.69 -10.97
C GLN A 117 -15.11 12.52 -11.61
N GLU A 118 -14.59 11.98 -12.69
CA GLU A 118 -15.25 10.90 -13.44
C GLU A 118 -15.31 9.58 -12.64
N TYR A 119 -14.28 9.32 -11.81
CA TYR A 119 -14.31 8.21 -10.86
C TYR A 119 -15.18 8.49 -9.63
N ARG A 120 -15.77 9.69 -9.52
CA ARG A 120 -16.63 10.13 -8.40
C ARG A 120 -15.96 9.96 -7.03
N ILE A 121 -14.67 10.17 -6.97
CA ILE A 121 -13.89 10.08 -5.76
C ILE A 121 -14.01 11.43 -5.03
N GLY A 122 -15.17 11.72 -4.45
CA GLY A 122 -15.48 12.96 -3.72
C GLY A 122 -14.87 13.03 -2.33
N LEU A 123 -13.63 12.59 -2.17
CA LEU A 123 -12.97 12.46 -0.88
C LEU A 123 -12.25 13.74 -0.51
N LEU A 124 -12.57 14.27 0.68
CA LEU A 124 -11.91 15.43 1.25
C LEU A 124 -10.42 15.13 1.50
N ALA A 125 -9.55 16.05 1.08
CA ALA A 125 -8.11 16.05 1.35
C ALA A 125 -7.30 14.87 0.80
N LEU A 126 -7.74 14.21 -0.29
CA LEU A 126 -6.96 13.27 -1.08
C LEU A 126 -6.84 13.79 -2.52
N SER A 127 -5.66 13.66 -3.11
CA SER A 127 -5.47 13.84 -4.55
C SER A 127 -5.66 12.53 -5.30
N PHE A 128 -5.88 12.60 -6.61
CA PHE A 128 -5.92 11.40 -7.45
C PHE A 128 -4.59 10.64 -7.41
N SER A 129 -3.47 11.36 -7.34
CA SER A 129 -2.13 10.78 -7.22
C SER A 129 -1.94 10.00 -5.92
N ASP A 130 -2.45 10.50 -4.78
CA ASP A 130 -2.36 9.78 -3.50
C ASP A 130 -3.02 8.40 -3.57
N ILE A 131 -4.13 8.31 -4.33
CA ILE A 131 -4.87 7.06 -4.53
C ILE A 131 -4.08 6.13 -5.45
N THR A 132 -3.65 6.63 -6.61
CA THR A 132 -2.94 5.79 -7.59
C THR A 132 -1.61 5.28 -7.06
N GLU A 133 -0.84 6.10 -6.35
CA GLU A 133 0.43 5.69 -5.73
C GLU A 133 0.25 4.57 -4.70
N ARG A 134 -0.84 4.57 -3.97
CA ARG A 134 -1.12 3.56 -2.95
C ARG A 134 -1.62 2.24 -3.51
N PHE A 135 -2.45 2.29 -4.53
CA PHE A 135 -3.06 1.09 -5.10
C PHE A 135 -2.27 0.48 -6.25
N PHE A 136 -1.44 1.26 -6.95
CA PHE A 136 -0.60 0.73 -8.03
C PHE A 136 0.68 0.10 -7.47
N ARG A 137 0.66 -1.22 -7.33
CA ARG A 137 1.79 -2.02 -6.86
C ARG A 137 2.66 -2.42 -8.04
N ILE A 138 3.74 -1.67 -8.26
CA ILE A 138 4.59 -1.83 -9.43
C ILE A 138 6.01 -2.16 -8.97
N TYR A 139 6.57 -3.25 -9.49
CA TYR A 139 7.96 -3.60 -9.24
C TYR A 139 8.89 -2.45 -9.68
N GLY A 140 9.81 -2.08 -8.82
CA GLY A 140 10.70 -0.92 -9.02
C GLY A 140 10.25 0.36 -8.30
N ARG A 141 9.03 0.42 -7.73
CA ARG A 141 8.57 1.51 -6.83
C ARG A 141 8.86 1.26 -5.36
N GLU A 142 9.42 0.10 -5.02
CA GLU A 142 9.63 -0.34 -3.62
C GLU A 142 8.33 -0.44 -2.80
N ASN A 143 7.17 -0.44 -3.45
CA ASN A 143 5.85 -0.51 -2.81
C ASN A 143 5.17 -1.87 -2.95
N THR A 144 5.91 -2.91 -3.33
CA THR A 144 5.39 -4.28 -3.56
C THR A 144 5.43 -5.16 -2.31
N LEU A 145 5.71 -4.59 -1.15
CA LEU A 145 5.79 -5.33 0.10
C LEU A 145 4.40 -5.88 0.50
N GLU A 146 4.20 -7.18 0.38
CA GLU A 146 2.96 -7.87 0.74
C GLU A 146 2.61 -7.70 2.23
N LYS A 147 3.64 -7.65 3.08
CA LYS A 147 3.50 -7.48 4.52
C LYS A 147 2.90 -6.13 4.92
N TYR A 148 3.06 -5.12 4.07
CA TYR A 148 2.59 -3.75 4.31
C TYR A 148 1.77 -3.24 3.12
N PRO A 149 0.55 -3.75 2.93
CA PRO A 149 -0.23 -3.50 1.71
C PRO A 149 -0.68 -2.05 1.54
N LEU A 150 -0.62 -1.25 2.57
CA LEU A 150 -1.07 0.15 2.57
C LEU A 150 0.08 1.17 2.50
N LEU A 151 1.32 0.76 2.65
CA LEU A 151 2.45 1.68 2.59
C LEU A 151 2.83 1.98 1.14
N VAL A 152 3.10 3.25 0.85
CA VAL A 152 3.65 3.69 -0.45
C VAL A 152 5.16 3.45 -0.50
N LYS A 153 5.85 3.52 0.64
CA LYS A 153 7.29 3.33 0.78
C LYS A 153 7.61 2.43 1.97
N PRO A 154 8.70 1.66 1.95
CA PRO A 154 9.08 0.73 3.03
C PRO A 154 9.26 1.37 4.41
N ARG A 155 9.51 2.68 4.46
CA ARG A 155 9.73 3.46 5.69
C ARG A 155 8.64 4.50 5.95
N GLU A 156 7.50 4.38 5.32
CA GLU A 156 6.36 5.24 5.63
C GLU A 156 5.85 4.93 7.03
N GLN A 157 5.47 5.95 7.79
CA GLN A 157 4.87 5.79 9.11
C GLN A 157 3.47 5.15 8.96
N ASP A 158 3.16 4.16 9.76
CA ASP A 158 1.87 3.46 9.74
C ASP A 158 0.69 4.42 9.92
N GLU A 159 0.87 5.50 10.70
CA GLU A 159 -0.13 6.56 10.88
C GLU A 159 -0.59 7.18 9.55
N LYS A 160 0.33 7.41 8.61
CA LYS A 160 -0.02 7.97 7.29
C LYS A 160 -0.87 7.03 6.46
N ALA A 161 -0.64 5.73 6.59
CA ALA A 161 -1.46 4.72 5.92
C ALA A 161 -2.87 4.67 6.52
N VAL A 162 -2.99 4.77 7.84
CA VAL A 162 -4.27 4.85 8.54
C VAL A 162 -5.00 6.14 8.19
N ASP A 163 -4.32 7.29 8.23
CA ASP A 163 -4.88 8.58 7.84
C ASP A 163 -5.44 8.56 6.41
N PHE A 164 -4.72 7.91 5.48
CA PHE A 164 -5.19 7.74 4.12
C PHE A 164 -6.48 6.92 4.04
N LEU A 165 -6.55 5.79 4.75
CA LEU A 165 -7.76 4.97 4.77
C LEU A 165 -8.94 5.73 5.36
N LEU A 166 -8.74 6.44 6.46
CA LEU A 166 -9.79 7.23 7.09
C LEU A 166 -10.30 8.34 6.15
N LYS A 167 -9.40 8.97 5.40
CA LYS A 167 -9.79 9.91 4.34
C LYS A 167 -10.57 9.21 3.24
N LEU A 168 -10.10 8.04 2.79
CA LEU A 168 -10.73 7.27 1.73
C LEU A 168 -12.17 6.86 2.07
N PHE A 169 -12.43 6.56 3.33
CA PHE A 169 -13.77 6.21 3.84
C PHE A 169 -14.55 7.38 4.44
N GLY A 170 -14.07 8.63 4.30
CA GLY A 170 -14.75 9.81 4.81
C GLY A 170 -14.79 9.93 6.34
N GLN A 171 -13.95 9.16 7.06
CA GLN A 171 -13.91 9.12 8.54
C GLN A 171 -12.83 10.05 9.13
N PHE A 172 -12.17 10.85 8.33
CA PHE A 172 -11.02 11.63 8.74
C PHE A 172 -11.37 12.79 9.72
N GLU A 173 -12.58 13.32 9.66
CA GLU A 173 -13.02 14.39 10.56
C GLU A 173 -13.05 13.93 12.02
N ILE A 174 -13.42 12.67 12.27
CA ILE A 174 -13.41 12.08 13.61
C ILE A 174 -11.99 12.04 14.16
N LEU A 175 -11.03 11.67 13.31
CA LEU A 175 -9.61 11.63 13.68
C LEU A 175 -9.04 13.02 13.97
N ILE A 176 -9.40 14.05 13.19
CA ILE A 176 -8.95 15.43 13.41
C ILE A 176 -9.40 15.91 14.79
N SER A 177 -10.66 15.65 15.16
CA SER A 177 -11.18 16.05 16.46
C SER A 177 -10.45 15.36 17.61
N THR A 178 -10.12 14.08 17.44
CA THR A 178 -9.38 13.29 18.42
C THR A 178 -7.93 13.79 18.55
N LYS A 179 -7.24 13.99 17.44
CA LYS A 179 -5.85 14.52 17.43
C LYS A 179 -5.77 15.91 18.09
N ARG A 180 -6.73 16.80 17.81
CA ARG A 180 -6.79 18.12 18.47
C ARG A 180 -6.94 17.99 19.98
N MET A 181 -7.78 17.08 20.45
CA MET A 181 -7.93 16.84 21.88
C MET A 181 -6.68 16.26 22.55
N GLU A 182 -5.96 15.37 21.85
CA GLU A 182 -4.68 14.84 22.32
C GLU A 182 -3.62 15.93 22.44
N GLU A 183 -3.51 16.81 21.43
CA GLU A 183 -2.60 17.96 21.46
C GLU A 183 -2.93 18.93 22.60
N GLU A 184 -4.21 19.29 22.80
CA GLU A 184 -4.64 20.13 23.90
C GLU A 184 -4.32 19.49 25.27
N LEU A 185 -4.52 18.20 25.38
CA LEU A 185 -4.22 17.43 26.59
C LEU A 185 -2.70 17.42 26.86
N GLY A 186 -1.89 17.23 25.84
CA GLY A 186 -0.43 17.29 25.92
C GLY A 186 0.09 18.66 26.35
N ILE A 187 -0.47 19.74 25.77
CA ILE A 187 -0.15 21.13 26.13
C ILE A 187 -0.48 21.37 27.61
N LYS A 188 -1.69 20.98 28.04
CA LYS A 188 -2.10 21.17 29.43
C LYS A 188 -1.30 20.35 30.43
N ALA A 189 -0.94 19.12 30.07
CA ALA A 189 -0.06 18.27 30.87
C ALA A 189 1.34 18.92 31.02
N SER A 190 1.91 19.42 29.93
CA SER A 190 3.20 20.11 29.94
C SER A 190 3.17 21.40 30.78
N GLN A 191 2.09 22.19 30.67
CA GLN A 191 1.89 23.38 31.48
C GLN A 191 1.79 23.02 32.99
N LEU A 192 1.09 21.93 33.34
CA LEU A 192 0.98 21.45 34.70
C LEU A 192 2.35 21.11 35.28
N ILE A 193 3.15 20.32 34.55
CA ILE A 193 4.50 19.91 34.95
C ILE A 193 5.40 21.15 35.16
N ASN A 194 5.35 22.11 34.24
CA ASN A 194 6.13 23.33 34.35
C ASN A 194 5.74 24.18 35.54
N ARG A 195 4.44 24.30 35.86
CA ARG A 195 3.95 24.98 37.05
C ARG A 195 4.33 24.27 38.33
N GLN A 196 4.28 22.94 38.36
CA GLN A 196 4.75 22.15 39.50
C GLN A 196 6.25 22.39 39.78
N ARG A 197 7.07 22.45 38.71
CA ARG A 197 8.52 22.76 38.84
C ARG A 197 8.78 24.15 39.35
N GLN A 198 7.92 25.12 39.02
CA GLN A 198 8.06 26.53 39.43
C GLN A 198 7.39 26.85 40.79
N LYS A 199 6.88 25.84 41.52
CA LYS A 199 6.17 26.01 42.81
C LYS A 199 4.98 26.98 42.72
N VAL A 200 4.28 27.02 41.59
CA VAL A 200 3.18 27.97 41.35
C VAL A 200 1.82 27.31 41.71
N ASP A 201 1.11 27.98 42.58
CA ASP A 201 -0.34 27.90 42.90
C ASP A 201 -1.02 26.50 42.84
N ILE A 202 -1.18 25.88 44.00
CA ILE A 202 -1.84 24.56 44.17
C ILE A 202 -3.29 24.54 43.61
N GLU A 203 -4.01 25.64 43.70
CA GLU A 203 -5.40 25.76 43.19
C GLU A 203 -5.47 25.67 41.66
N LYS A 204 -4.51 26.30 40.95
CA LYS A 204 -4.43 26.21 39.48
C LYS A 204 -4.00 24.83 39.00
N ILE A 205 -3.15 24.16 39.78
CA ILE A 205 -2.74 22.79 39.51
C ILE A 205 -3.94 21.84 39.60
N ALA A 206 -4.74 21.96 40.65
CA ALA A 206 -5.97 21.16 40.86
C ALA A 206 -7.02 21.41 39.75
N SER A 207 -7.18 22.68 39.33
CA SER A 207 -8.08 23.02 38.24
C SER A 207 -7.62 22.41 36.88
N ASN A 208 -6.33 22.46 36.59
CA ASN A 208 -5.78 21.88 35.37
C ASN A 208 -5.85 20.34 35.36
N GLN A 209 -5.66 19.68 36.52
CA GLN A 209 -5.85 18.24 36.67
C GLN A 209 -7.29 17.82 36.35
N LYS A 210 -8.30 18.55 36.90
CA LYS A 210 -9.72 18.29 36.58
C LYS A 210 -10.00 18.45 35.08
N THR A 211 -9.37 19.44 34.44
CA THR A 211 -9.54 19.67 33.00
C THR A 211 -8.90 18.53 32.18
N ILE A 212 -7.73 18.04 32.56
CA ILE A 212 -7.06 16.88 31.94
C ILE A 212 -7.93 15.63 32.07
N GLU A 213 -8.50 15.37 33.25
CA GLU A 213 -9.40 14.23 33.43
C GLU A 213 -10.68 14.33 32.59
N SER A 214 -11.26 15.53 32.49
CA SER A 214 -12.43 15.74 31.64
C SER A 214 -12.15 15.51 30.16
N LEU A 215 -10.99 15.97 29.68
CA LEU A 215 -10.54 15.76 28.31
C LEU A 215 -10.26 14.27 28.04
N LYS A 216 -9.64 13.55 28.98
CA LYS A 216 -9.43 12.09 28.87
C LYS A 216 -10.75 11.33 28.75
N LYS A 217 -11.75 11.68 29.58
CA LYS A 217 -13.08 11.06 29.50
C LYS A 217 -13.77 11.35 28.16
N ARG A 218 -13.60 12.56 27.65
CA ARG A 218 -14.14 12.98 26.36
C ARG A 218 -13.50 12.25 25.19
N LEU A 219 -12.19 12.07 25.25
CA LEU A 219 -11.41 11.31 24.28
C LEU A 219 -11.83 9.83 24.28
N GLN A 220 -11.96 9.20 25.44
CA GLN A 220 -12.47 7.83 25.57
C GLN A 220 -13.87 7.65 24.98
N LYS A 221 -14.77 8.63 25.21
CA LYS A 221 -16.11 8.63 24.60
C LYS A 221 -16.03 8.71 23.07
N LEU A 222 -15.17 9.56 22.53
CA LEU A 222 -15.04 9.71 21.08
C LEU A 222 -14.45 8.47 20.43
N VAL A 223 -13.46 7.84 21.06
CA VAL A 223 -12.90 6.55 20.59
C VAL A 223 -14.00 5.50 20.56
N LYS A 224 -14.78 5.39 21.64
CA LYS A 224 -15.90 4.44 21.71
C LYS A 224 -16.97 4.72 20.65
N ASN A 225 -17.37 5.98 20.48
CA ASN A 225 -18.33 6.37 19.44
C ASN A 225 -17.79 6.12 18.03
N SER A 226 -16.48 6.28 17.81
CA SER A 226 -15.82 5.94 16.55
C SER A 226 -15.86 4.43 16.27
N GLU A 227 -15.65 3.61 17.29
CA GLU A 227 -15.79 2.16 17.20
C GLU A 227 -17.23 1.75 16.90
N GLU A 228 -18.21 2.36 17.59
CA GLU A 228 -19.65 2.12 17.37
C GLU A 228 -20.10 2.59 15.97
N ALA A 229 -19.63 3.75 15.49
CA ALA A 229 -19.95 4.26 14.14
C ALA A 229 -19.32 3.40 13.02
N GLN A 230 -18.14 2.85 13.26
CA GLN A 230 -17.56 1.88 12.33
C GLN A 230 -18.39 0.60 12.22
N LEU A 231 -19.00 0.18 13.35
CA LEU A 231 -19.87 -0.99 13.39
C LEU A 231 -21.15 -0.80 12.58
N GLU A 232 -21.81 0.36 12.75
CA GLU A 232 -23.02 0.70 12.00
C GLU A 232 -22.75 0.81 10.49
N MET A 233 -21.57 1.30 10.10
CA MET A 233 -21.20 1.48 8.69
C MET A 233 -20.97 0.14 7.97
N PHE A 234 -20.54 -0.91 8.67
CA PHE A 234 -20.33 -2.25 8.10
C PHE A 234 -21.59 -3.12 8.11
N GLY A 235 -22.72 -2.63 8.65
CA GLY A 235 -23.98 -3.39 8.70
C GLY A 235 -23.92 -4.66 9.56
N PHE A 236 -22.92 -4.76 10.44
CA PHE A 236 -22.79 -5.89 11.36
C PHE A 236 -23.64 -5.63 12.60
N ASP A 237 -24.43 -6.63 13.00
CA ASP A 237 -25.09 -6.62 14.28
C ASP A 237 -24.07 -6.75 15.44
N THR A 238 -24.48 -6.36 16.63
CA THR A 238 -23.63 -6.38 17.84
C THR A 238 -23.05 -7.79 18.10
N GLN A 239 -23.80 -8.82 17.74
CA GLN A 239 -23.45 -10.23 17.98
C GLN A 239 -22.36 -10.69 17.00
N THR A 240 -22.41 -10.21 15.76
CA THR A 240 -21.37 -10.49 14.75
C THR A 240 -20.07 -9.78 15.10
N PHE A 241 -20.14 -8.56 15.66
CA PHE A 241 -18.95 -7.84 16.13
C PHE A 241 -18.28 -8.51 17.33
N GLU A 242 -19.06 -8.94 18.32
CA GLU A 242 -18.50 -9.68 19.47
C GLU A 242 -17.76 -10.94 18.99
N ARG A 243 -18.30 -11.65 18.00
CA ARG A 243 -17.63 -12.79 17.37
C ARG A 243 -16.36 -12.40 16.64
N ILE A 244 -16.39 -11.33 15.84
CA ILE A 244 -15.23 -10.81 15.13
C ILE A 244 -14.16 -10.36 16.13
N SER A 245 -14.53 -9.64 17.17
CA SER A 245 -13.64 -9.18 18.25
C SER A 245 -13.01 -10.35 19.00
N ALA A 246 -13.78 -11.39 19.30
CA ALA A 246 -13.28 -12.63 19.92
C ALA A 246 -12.25 -13.33 19.00
N VAL A 247 -12.60 -13.51 17.72
CA VAL A 247 -11.71 -14.11 16.71
C VAL A 247 -10.44 -13.28 16.54
N GLN A 248 -10.55 -11.95 16.56
CA GLN A 248 -9.40 -11.04 16.44
C GLN A 248 -8.49 -11.12 17.66
N LYS A 249 -9.07 -11.26 18.86
CA LYS A 249 -8.31 -11.50 20.10
C LYS A 249 -7.57 -12.84 20.05
N ASP A 250 -8.23 -13.88 19.58
CA ASP A 250 -7.62 -15.21 19.41
C ASP A 250 -6.53 -15.18 18.36
N LEU A 251 -6.78 -14.54 17.22
CA LEU A 251 -5.79 -14.34 16.15
C LEU A 251 -4.54 -13.62 16.69
N ASN A 252 -4.72 -12.54 17.45
CA ASN A 252 -3.61 -11.82 18.07
C ASN A 252 -2.84 -12.68 19.06
N SER A 253 -3.51 -13.57 19.80
CA SER A 253 -2.86 -14.52 20.70
C SER A 253 -2.02 -15.54 19.93
N PHE A 254 -2.56 -16.07 18.81
CA PHE A 254 -1.83 -16.98 17.91
C PHE A 254 -0.62 -16.30 17.25
N ILE A 255 -0.77 -15.03 16.79
CA ILE A 255 0.33 -14.26 16.24
C ILE A 255 1.45 -14.08 17.28
N ARG A 256 1.11 -13.76 18.53
CA ARG A 256 2.11 -13.65 19.62
C ARG A 256 2.82 -14.99 19.86
N LYS A 257 2.07 -16.09 19.91
CA LYS A 257 2.63 -17.44 20.09
C LYS A 257 3.54 -17.83 18.92
N ARG A 258 3.11 -17.57 17.70
CA ARG A 258 3.92 -17.79 16.49
C ARG A 258 5.23 -16.98 16.54
N ASN A 259 5.14 -15.68 16.85
CA ASN A 259 6.32 -14.80 16.90
C ASN A 259 7.30 -15.24 18.01
N ARG A 260 6.78 -15.72 19.14
CA ARG A 260 7.61 -16.30 20.19
C ARG A 260 8.33 -17.57 19.71
N LEU A 261 7.61 -18.50 19.11
CA LEU A 261 8.18 -19.72 18.57
C LEU A 261 9.20 -19.44 17.46
N GLN A 262 8.92 -18.44 16.60
CA GLN A 262 9.87 -17.99 15.57
C GLN A 262 11.15 -17.41 16.19
N SER A 263 11.03 -16.64 17.28
CA SER A 263 12.20 -16.11 18.00
C SER A 263 12.99 -17.23 18.67
N GLU A 264 12.32 -18.22 19.26
CA GLU A 264 12.95 -19.40 19.83
C GLU A 264 13.65 -20.23 18.74
N LEU A 265 13.02 -20.42 17.59
CA LEU A 265 13.62 -21.10 16.44
C LEU A 265 14.86 -20.35 15.93
N ASN A 266 14.76 -19.03 15.76
CA ASN A 266 15.89 -18.22 15.31
C ASN A 266 17.04 -18.24 16.33
N ALA A 267 16.74 -18.27 17.64
CA ALA A 267 17.75 -18.41 18.69
C ALA A 267 18.43 -19.80 18.65
N ILE A 268 17.69 -20.85 18.34
CA ILE A 268 18.26 -22.19 18.15
C ILE A 268 19.14 -22.20 16.91
N LEU A 269 18.65 -21.64 15.77
CA LEU A 269 19.40 -21.59 14.52
C LEU A 269 20.67 -20.74 14.62
N SER A 270 20.64 -19.64 15.39
CA SER A 270 21.83 -18.79 15.62
C SER A 270 22.86 -19.43 16.55
N ASN A 271 22.45 -20.38 17.37
CA ASN A 271 23.33 -21.14 18.25
C ASN A 271 23.80 -22.47 17.61
N MET A 272 23.30 -22.81 16.42
CA MET A 272 23.84 -23.93 15.66
C MET A 272 25.16 -23.50 15.02
N PRO A 273 26.24 -24.23 15.18
CA PRO A 273 27.52 -23.88 14.59
C PRO A 273 27.40 -23.81 13.06
N GLU A 274 27.87 -22.74 12.47
CA GLU A 274 27.99 -22.53 11.01
C GLU A 274 29.05 -23.49 10.41
N SER A 275 28.84 -24.78 10.47
CA SER A 275 29.79 -25.72 9.85
C SER A 275 29.09 -26.60 8.81
N LYS A 276 28.61 -25.97 7.71
CA LYS A 276 28.30 -26.74 6.51
C LYS A 276 29.54 -27.39 5.87
N ALA A 277 30.72 -26.81 6.06
CA ALA A 277 31.97 -27.35 5.51
C ALA A 277 32.56 -28.47 6.40
N ASP A 278 32.43 -28.37 7.73
CA ASP A 278 32.95 -29.38 8.65
C ASP A 278 32.02 -30.58 8.78
N SER A 279 30.70 -30.38 8.67
CA SER A 279 29.74 -31.49 8.73
C SER A 279 29.79 -32.43 7.52
N GLU A 280 30.11 -31.93 6.31
CA GLU A 280 30.32 -32.81 5.15
C GLU A 280 31.60 -33.65 5.28
N SER A 281 32.65 -33.11 5.88
CA SER A 281 33.90 -33.84 6.09
C SER A 281 33.76 -34.87 7.23
N GLU A 282 33.07 -34.55 8.31
CA GLU A 282 32.75 -35.48 9.38
C GLU A 282 31.73 -36.55 8.94
N PHE A 283 30.75 -36.18 8.13
CA PHE A 283 29.75 -37.08 7.58
C PHE A 283 30.39 -38.08 6.61
N ASN A 284 31.30 -37.63 5.72
CA ASN A 284 32.04 -38.49 4.83
C ASN A 284 33.01 -39.43 5.60
N SER A 285 33.57 -38.98 6.71
CA SER A 285 34.40 -39.85 7.57
C SER A 285 33.55 -40.90 8.29
N LEU A 286 32.32 -40.58 8.73
CA LEU A 286 31.37 -41.55 9.32
C LEU A 286 30.89 -42.57 8.31
N VAL A 287 30.58 -42.20 7.07
CA VAL A 287 30.20 -43.12 5.99
C VAL A 287 31.35 -44.07 5.64
N ASN A 288 32.58 -43.61 5.69
CA ASN A 288 33.77 -44.46 5.47
C ASN A 288 34.03 -45.42 6.65
N PHE A 289 33.60 -45.07 7.87
CA PHE A 289 33.79 -45.93 9.05
C PHE A 289 32.68 -47.01 9.23
N PHE A 290 31.48 -46.73 8.67
CA PHE A 290 30.30 -47.61 8.77
C PHE A 290 29.64 -47.80 7.40
N PRO A 291 30.27 -48.58 6.49
CA PRO A 291 29.78 -48.72 5.12
C PRO A 291 28.43 -49.43 5.01
N ASP A 292 28.01 -50.17 6.02
CA ASP A 292 26.74 -50.92 6.07
C ASP A 292 25.62 -50.19 6.80
N ALA A 293 25.88 -49.02 7.37
CA ALA A 293 24.86 -48.23 8.05
C ALA A 293 24.04 -47.43 6.99
N ASN A 294 22.74 -47.64 6.98
CA ASN A 294 21.82 -46.96 6.07
C ASN A 294 21.60 -45.50 6.54
N ILE A 295 22.62 -44.64 6.34
CA ILE A 295 22.68 -43.26 6.81
C ILE A 295 21.79 -42.31 5.98
N LYS A 296 21.04 -42.84 4.97
CA LYS A 296 20.08 -42.06 4.17
C LYS A 296 18.88 -41.50 4.94
N ALA A 297 18.67 -41.92 6.18
CA ALA A 297 17.53 -41.50 6.99
C ALA A 297 17.67 -40.08 7.58
N PHE A 298 18.83 -39.43 7.51
CA PHE A 298 19.05 -38.09 8.07
C PHE A 298 19.04 -36.95 7.08
N THR A 299 18.98 -37.22 5.77
CA THR A 299 18.94 -36.20 4.73
C THR A 299 17.52 -35.86 4.22
N GLU A 300 16.48 -36.51 4.73
CA GLU A 300 15.07 -36.29 4.35
C GLU A 300 14.26 -35.48 5.38
N ILE A 301 14.89 -34.69 6.25
CA ILE A 301 14.21 -33.61 6.93
C ILE A 301 14.60 -32.32 6.22
N GLU A 302 14.24 -32.22 4.96
CA GLU A 302 14.10 -30.96 4.25
C GLU A 302 12.63 -30.53 4.29
N TYR A 303 12.42 -29.37 4.95
CA TYR A 303 11.31 -28.39 4.84
C TYR A 303 9.90 -28.90 4.96
#